data_c64bd46a0bf85718edd35566de55b3cb
#
_entry.id   c64bd46a0bf85718edd35566de55b3cb
#
_cell.length_a   1.000
_cell.length_b   1.000
_cell.length_c   1.000
_cell.angle_alpha   90.00
_cell.angle_beta   90.00
_cell.angle_gamma   90.00
#
_symmetry.space_group_name_H-M   'P 1'
#
loop_
_entity.id
_entity.type
_entity.pdbx_description
1 polymer ?
#
loop_
_entity_poly.entity_id
_entity_poly.type
_entity_poly.pdbx_seq_one_letter_code
_entity_poly.pdbx_strand_id
1 'polypeptide(L)'
;MSEERSFERITKSDLKKIARIARSEREEFFGRHPEWAMLYRKRLVCVALCKDAALHFVNGSTGIDVFDVWSFYAEHAEAPFPFQQFVKADLGKSKFGRDASNPEAYEGRRIELRARSLDCKPGDDPIEVLQRYLRSGETPSARELREKALVLIEPEHFLGYVVWPSLAMPNG
;
A
#
# COMPACT_ATOMS: atom_id res chain seq x y z
N MET A 1 -17.21 -23.34 -18.23
CA MET A 1 -15.89 -23.74 -17.80
C MET A 1 -15.25 -22.56 -17.10
N SER A 2 -15.17 -22.64 -15.80
CA SER A 2 -14.43 -21.65 -15.08
C SER A 2 -13.00 -21.78 -15.57
N GLU A 3 -12.55 -20.80 -16.31
CA GLU A 3 -11.14 -20.66 -16.50
C GLU A 3 -10.55 -20.59 -15.11
N GLU A 4 -9.85 -21.63 -14.72
CA GLU A 4 -8.96 -21.53 -13.60
C GLU A 4 -8.00 -20.42 -13.94
N ARG A 5 -8.37 -19.22 -13.56
CA ARG A 5 -7.41 -18.15 -13.52
C ARG A 5 -6.43 -18.53 -12.41
N SER A 6 -5.39 -19.23 -12.82
CA SER A 6 -4.28 -19.42 -11.91
C SER A 6 -3.66 -18.05 -11.72
N PHE A 7 -4.18 -17.30 -10.77
CA PHE A 7 -3.52 -16.10 -10.31
C PHE A 7 -2.28 -16.56 -9.59
N GLU A 8 -1.13 -16.26 -10.15
CA GLU A 8 0.08 -16.45 -9.40
C GLU A 8 0.02 -15.59 -8.14
N ARG A 9 0.35 -16.19 -7.02
CA ARG A 9 0.26 -15.50 -5.75
C ARG A 9 1.34 -14.44 -5.60
N ILE A 10 0.98 -13.35 -4.95
CA ILE A 10 1.96 -12.35 -4.52
C ILE A 10 2.84 -12.98 -3.45
N THR A 11 4.15 -12.90 -3.64
CA THR A 11 5.14 -13.39 -2.69
C THR A 11 5.75 -12.23 -1.92
N LYS A 12 6.50 -12.52 -0.86
CA LYS A 12 7.26 -11.49 -0.15
C LYS A 12 8.29 -10.82 -1.06
N SER A 13 8.84 -11.54 -2.02
CA SER A 13 9.75 -10.97 -3.01
C SER A 13 9.06 -9.92 -3.86
N ASP A 14 7.80 -10.19 -4.25
CA ASP A 14 6.99 -9.21 -4.98
C ASP A 14 6.73 -7.98 -4.12
N LEU A 15 6.42 -8.16 -2.85
CA LEU A 15 6.21 -7.04 -1.92
C LEU A 15 7.47 -6.20 -1.77
N LYS A 16 8.63 -6.82 -1.72
CA LYS A 16 9.91 -6.09 -1.67
C LYS A 16 10.13 -5.25 -2.91
N LYS A 17 9.78 -5.79 -4.08
CA LYS A 17 9.90 -5.05 -5.34
C LYS A 17 8.97 -3.84 -5.36
N ILE A 18 7.73 -4.02 -4.93
CA ILE A 18 6.76 -2.93 -4.82
C ILE A 18 7.25 -1.87 -3.84
N ALA A 19 7.80 -2.29 -2.70
CA ALA A 19 8.35 -1.36 -1.70
C ALA A 19 9.52 -0.54 -2.27
N ARG A 20 10.40 -1.16 -3.05
CA ARG A 20 11.51 -0.44 -3.69
C ARG A 20 11.01 0.62 -4.68
N ILE A 21 10.00 0.28 -5.46
CA ILE A 21 9.39 1.22 -6.40
C ILE A 21 8.75 2.38 -5.65
N ALA A 22 8.01 2.09 -4.59
CA ALA A 22 7.39 3.12 -3.76
C ALA A 22 8.44 4.04 -3.14
N ARG A 23 9.53 3.47 -2.64
CA ARG A 23 10.62 4.27 -2.07
C ARG A 23 11.29 5.17 -3.10
N SER A 24 11.55 4.64 -4.29
CA SER A 24 12.14 5.41 -5.37
C SER A 24 11.26 6.59 -5.78
N GLU A 25 9.97 6.37 -5.92
CA GLU A 25 9.02 7.42 -6.26
C GLU A 25 8.91 8.46 -5.14
N ARG A 26 8.96 8.02 -3.88
CA ARG A 26 8.94 8.92 -2.72
C ARG A 26 10.17 9.82 -2.69
N GLU A 27 11.34 9.26 -2.91
CA GLU A 27 12.56 10.05 -2.95
C GLU A 27 12.56 11.05 -4.11
N GLU A 28 12.04 10.65 -5.25
CA GLU A 28 11.87 11.55 -6.38
C GLU A 28 10.91 12.69 -6.07
N PHE A 29 9.78 12.39 -5.44
CA PHE A 29 8.82 13.40 -4.99
C PHE A 29 9.47 14.41 -4.04
N PHE A 30 10.19 13.93 -3.03
CA PHE A 30 10.86 14.82 -2.08
C PHE A 30 11.98 15.63 -2.74
N GLY A 31 12.63 15.08 -3.75
CA GLY A 31 13.64 15.81 -4.52
C GLY A 31 13.04 16.98 -5.31
N ARG A 32 11.81 16.81 -5.79
CA ARG A 32 11.09 17.86 -6.52
C ARG A 32 10.38 18.86 -5.60
N HIS A 33 10.15 18.48 -4.35
CA HIS A 33 9.39 19.29 -3.39
C HIS A 33 10.15 19.42 -2.08
N PRO A 34 11.24 20.24 -2.06
CA PRO A 34 12.08 20.38 -0.86
C PRO A 34 11.32 20.82 0.38
N GLU A 35 10.29 21.65 0.22
CA GLU A 35 9.45 22.11 1.33
C GLU A 35 8.73 20.95 2.01
N TRP A 36 8.21 20.00 1.25
CA TRP A 36 7.58 18.81 1.79
C TRP A 36 8.60 17.84 2.38
N ALA A 37 9.77 17.73 1.74
CA ALA A 37 10.86 16.90 2.26
C ALA A 37 11.30 17.36 3.63
N MET A 38 11.42 18.67 3.83
CA MET A 38 11.79 19.26 5.11
C MET A 38 10.81 18.87 6.22
N LEU A 39 9.53 18.88 5.93
CA LEU A 39 8.48 18.57 6.90
C LEU A 39 8.31 17.06 7.11
N TYR A 40 8.41 16.25 6.06
CA TYR A 40 7.89 14.87 6.10
C TYR A 40 8.89 13.76 5.80
N ARG A 41 10.06 14.01 5.23
CA ARG A 41 10.98 12.95 4.85
C ARG A 41 11.30 11.98 6.00
N LYS A 42 11.39 12.48 7.22
CA LYS A 42 11.71 11.69 8.41
C LYS A 42 10.47 11.29 9.22
N ARG A 43 9.29 11.49 8.68
CA ARG A 43 8.03 11.25 9.41
C ARG A 43 7.23 10.08 8.84
N LEU A 44 7.83 9.28 7.97
CA LEU A 44 7.16 8.10 7.43
C LEU A 44 6.91 7.09 8.55
N VAL A 45 5.66 6.69 8.72
CA VAL A 45 5.26 5.66 9.69
C VAL A 45 5.33 4.29 9.05
N CYS A 46 4.71 4.14 7.90
CA CYS A 46 4.68 2.86 7.18
C CYS A 46 4.20 3.04 5.74
N VAL A 47 4.38 1.99 4.96
CA VAL A 47 3.80 1.87 3.63
C VAL A 47 3.03 0.55 3.57
N ALA A 48 1.85 0.58 3.00
CA ALA A 48 0.96 -0.58 2.94
C ALA A 48 0.46 -0.83 1.53
N LEU A 49 0.41 -2.11 1.16
CA LEU A 49 -0.36 -2.58 0.02
C LEU A 49 -1.82 -2.67 0.47
N CYS A 50 -2.74 -2.17 -0.35
CA CYS A 50 -4.14 -2.01 0.04
C CYS A 50 -5.08 -2.64 -0.98
N LYS A 51 -6.36 -2.72 -0.62
CA LYS A 51 -7.48 -3.11 -1.48
C LYS A 51 -7.34 -4.52 -2.08
N ASP A 52 -7.65 -4.69 -3.35
CA ASP A 52 -7.71 -6.02 -3.98
C ASP A 52 -6.38 -6.75 -3.97
N ALA A 53 -5.28 -6.05 -4.19
CA ALA A 53 -3.96 -6.68 -4.18
C ALA A 53 -3.59 -7.18 -2.78
N ALA A 54 -3.93 -6.42 -1.74
CA ALA A 54 -3.73 -6.86 -0.37
C ALA A 54 -4.63 -8.05 -0.03
N LEU A 55 -5.87 -8.01 -0.47
CA LEU A 55 -6.80 -9.11 -0.26
C LEU A 55 -6.33 -10.39 -0.97
N HIS A 56 -5.79 -10.24 -2.18
CA HIS A 56 -5.16 -11.35 -2.89
C HIS A 56 -4.00 -11.96 -2.10
N PHE A 57 -3.18 -11.12 -1.50
CA PHE A 57 -2.08 -11.61 -0.66
C PHE A 57 -2.60 -12.47 0.50
N VAL A 58 -3.74 -12.09 1.06
CA VAL A 58 -4.37 -12.82 2.17
C VAL A 58 -5.03 -14.11 1.72
N ASN A 59 -5.84 -14.07 0.65
CA ASN A 59 -6.68 -15.20 0.26
C ASN A 59 -6.21 -15.97 -0.99
N GLY A 60 -5.34 -15.40 -1.79
CA GLY A 60 -4.80 -16.04 -2.99
C GLY A 60 -5.77 -16.17 -4.17
N SER A 61 -6.99 -15.67 -4.02
CA SER A 61 -8.05 -15.87 -5.03
C SER A 61 -8.62 -14.59 -5.62
N THR A 62 -8.52 -13.47 -4.91
CA THR A 62 -9.01 -12.18 -5.40
C THR A 62 -8.17 -11.72 -6.60
N GLY A 63 -8.80 -11.30 -7.67
CA GLY A 63 -8.11 -10.79 -8.85
C GLY A 63 -7.41 -9.47 -8.57
N ILE A 64 -6.28 -9.23 -9.24
CA ILE A 64 -5.51 -7.99 -9.12
C ILE A 64 -5.66 -7.20 -10.40
N ASP A 65 -6.18 -5.97 -10.27
CA ASP A 65 -6.25 -5.02 -11.37
C ASP A 65 -5.14 -4.00 -11.28
N VAL A 66 -4.91 -3.48 -10.09
CA VAL A 66 -3.90 -2.48 -9.81
C VAL A 66 -3.34 -2.73 -8.41
N PHE A 67 -2.08 -2.34 -8.20
CA PHE A 67 -1.48 -2.38 -6.87
C PHE A 67 -1.66 -1.01 -6.21
N ASP A 68 -2.60 -0.92 -5.28
CA ASP A 68 -2.83 0.29 -4.49
C ASP A 68 -1.85 0.32 -3.32
N VAL A 69 -0.99 1.31 -3.31
CA VAL A 69 0.05 1.45 -2.28
C VAL A 69 -0.10 2.80 -1.60
N TRP A 70 -0.21 2.78 -0.29
CA TRP A 70 -0.36 3.98 0.52
C TRP A 70 0.82 4.18 1.44
N SER A 71 1.39 5.38 1.43
CA SER A 71 2.39 5.81 2.38
C SER A 71 1.73 6.66 3.46
N PHE A 72 1.97 6.32 4.73
CA PHE A 72 1.38 7.01 5.86
C PHE A 72 2.46 7.72 6.66
N TYR A 73 2.24 8.99 6.92
CA TYR A 73 3.17 9.86 7.64
C TYR A 73 2.56 10.33 8.95
N ALA A 74 3.41 10.57 9.95
CA ALA A 74 2.99 11.26 11.16
C ALA A 74 2.78 12.74 10.82
N GLU A 75 1.58 13.26 11.07
CA GLU A 75 1.21 14.62 10.68
C GLU A 75 2.09 15.67 11.35
N HIS A 76 2.60 16.61 10.55
CA HIS A 76 3.37 17.72 11.03
C HIS A 76 2.44 18.87 11.43
N ALA A 77 2.77 19.54 12.52
CA ALA A 77 1.93 20.63 13.06
C ALA A 77 1.73 21.78 12.08
N GLU A 78 2.67 22.01 11.16
CA GLU A 78 2.56 23.12 10.20
C GLU A 78 1.59 22.84 9.08
N ALA A 79 1.52 21.61 8.58
CA ALA A 79 0.62 21.28 7.48
C ALA A 79 0.45 19.78 7.35
N PRO A 80 -0.79 19.30 7.06
CA PRO A 80 -0.98 17.89 6.70
C PRO A 80 -0.28 17.58 5.38
N PHE A 81 0.16 16.33 5.22
CA PHE A 81 0.73 15.87 3.95
C PHE A 81 -0.31 16.00 2.85
N PRO A 82 0.06 16.46 1.64
CA PRO A 82 -0.91 16.69 0.57
C PRO A 82 -1.51 15.36 0.10
N PHE A 83 -2.73 15.11 0.54
CA PHE A 83 -3.47 13.87 0.29
C PHE A 83 -3.62 13.55 -1.20
N GLN A 84 -3.64 14.58 -2.05
CA GLN A 84 -3.89 14.40 -3.48
C GLN A 84 -2.66 14.01 -4.28
N GLN A 85 -1.55 13.73 -3.62
CA GLN A 85 -0.38 13.20 -4.30
C GLN A 85 -0.70 11.80 -4.80
N PHE A 86 -0.83 11.70 -6.11
CA PHE A 86 -1.15 10.47 -6.80
C PHE A 86 -0.11 10.24 -7.88
N VAL A 87 0.65 9.17 -7.75
CA VAL A 87 1.68 8.82 -8.71
C VAL A 87 1.39 7.43 -9.25
N LYS A 88 1.49 7.29 -10.56
CA LYS A 88 1.39 6.00 -11.23
C LYS A 88 2.79 5.48 -11.51
N ALA A 89 3.02 4.24 -11.16
CA ALA A 89 4.27 3.55 -11.44
C ALA A 89 3.98 2.22 -12.13
N ASP A 90 5.00 1.63 -12.71
CA ASP A 90 4.87 0.37 -13.42
C ASP A 90 5.77 -0.68 -12.75
N LEU A 91 5.17 -1.81 -12.42
CA LEU A 91 5.91 -2.95 -11.87
C LEU A 91 6.85 -3.58 -12.90
N GLY A 92 6.66 -3.28 -14.17
CA GLY A 92 7.38 -3.91 -15.26
C GLY A 92 6.75 -5.23 -15.70
N LYS A 93 7.34 -5.87 -16.68
CA LYS A 93 6.88 -7.19 -17.11
C LYS A 93 6.87 -8.13 -15.92
N SER A 94 5.70 -8.64 -15.60
CA SER A 94 5.54 -9.52 -14.46
C SER A 94 4.41 -10.50 -14.70
N LYS A 95 4.37 -11.53 -13.88
CA LYS A 95 3.29 -12.52 -13.88
C LYS A 95 1.91 -11.91 -13.67
N PHE A 96 1.85 -10.71 -13.09
CA PHE A 96 0.60 -10.02 -12.81
C PHE A 96 0.10 -9.16 -13.98
N GLY A 97 0.94 -8.92 -14.98
CA GLY A 97 0.62 -8.07 -16.12
C GLY A 97 -0.08 -8.78 -17.26
N ARG A 98 -0.33 -10.07 -17.13
CA ARG A 98 -0.93 -10.85 -18.22
C ARG A 98 -2.39 -10.51 -18.37
N ASP A 99 -2.77 -10.09 -19.58
CA ASP A 99 -4.16 -9.84 -19.93
C ASP A 99 -4.83 -11.16 -20.31
N ALA A 100 -5.99 -11.44 -19.70
CA ALA A 100 -6.75 -12.64 -20.01
C ALA A 100 -7.28 -12.67 -21.44
N SER A 101 -7.54 -11.50 -22.05
CA SER A 101 -8.00 -11.39 -23.42
C SER A 101 -6.88 -11.51 -24.44
N ASN A 102 -5.65 -11.30 -24.03
CA ASN A 102 -4.46 -11.41 -24.88
C ASN A 102 -3.30 -11.96 -24.07
N PRO A 103 -3.23 -13.28 -23.87
CA PRO A 103 -2.22 -13.89 -23.00
C PRO A 103 -0.76 -13.70 -23.49
N GLU A 104 -0.59 -13.28 -24.73
CA GLU A 104 0.75 -13.01 -25.27
C GLU A 104 1.22 -11.58 -24.99
N ALA A 105 0.29 -10.68 -24.70
CA ALA A 105 0.61 -9.30 -24.35
C ALA A 105 0.96 -9.23 -22.87
N TYR A 106 2.22 -9.37 -22.56
CA TYR A 106 2.72 -9.33 -21.20
C TYR A 106 3.18 -7.92 -20.89
N GLU A 107 2.25 -7.12 -20.41
CA GLU A 107 2.55 -5.75 -20.01
C GLU A 107 2.81 -5.67 -18.51
N GLY A 108 3.38 -4.57 -18.06
CA GLY A 108 3.58 -4.33 -16.65
C GLY A 108 2.26 -4.08 -15.94
N ARG A 109 2.22 -4.35 -14.65
CA ARG A 109 1.05 -4.05 -13.83
C ARG A 109 1.19 -2.67 -13.22
N ARG A 110 0.12 -1.89 -13.25
CA ARG A 110 0.12 -0.53 -12.72
C ARG A 110 0.15 -0.53 -11.20
N ILE A 111 1.00 0.32 -10.65
CA ILE A 111 1.05 0.65 -9.24
C ILE A 111 0.50 2.06 -9.08
N GLU A 112 -0.43 2.26 -8.17
CA GLU A 112 -0.95 3.57 -7.81
C GLU A 112 -0.46 3.92 -6.41
N LEU A 113 0.32 4.99 -6.33
CA LEU A 113 0.93 5.44 -5.08
C LEU A 113 0.17 6.63 -4.54
N ARG A 114 -0.30 6.51 -3.31
CA ARG A 114 -0.98 7.58 -2.59
C ARG A 114 -0.30 7.78 -1.24
N ALA A 115 -0.53 8.93 -0.64
CA ALA A 115 0.05 9.23 0.66
C ALA A 115 -0.87 10.12 1.45
N ARG A 116 -0.79 10.01 2.77
CA ARG A 116 -1.45 10.94 3.67
C ARG A 116 -0.76 10.95 5.02
N SER A 117 -1.00 12.00 5.79
CA SER A 117 -0.58 12.07 7.18
C SER A 117 -1.70 11.62 8.10
N LEU A 118 -1.32 11.05 9.23
CA LEU A 118 -2.23 10.60 10.28
C LEU A 118 -1.88 11.27 11.59
N ASP A 119 -2.87 11.38 12.46
CA ASP A 119 -2.68 11.92 13.81
C ASP A 119 -1.93 10.88 14.66
N CYS A 120 -0.63 10.96 14.61
CA CYS A 120 0.27 10.10 15.38
C CYS A 120 1.66 10.76 15.43
N LYS A 121 2.57 10.12 16.16
CA LYS A 121 3.95 10.60 16.30
C LYS A 121 4.90 9.72 15.50
N PRO A 122 6.01 10.30 14.99
CA PRO A 122 7.07 9.47 14.41
C PRO A 122 7.56 8.47 15.46
N GLY A 123 7.64 7.22 15.10
CA GLY A 123 8.05 6.17 16.03
C GLY A 123 6.91 5.45 16.73
N ASP A 124 5.67 5.89 16.56
CA ASP A 124 4.53 5.11 17.02
C ASP A 124 4.46 3.78 16.26
N ASP A 125 3.89 2.77 16.91
CA ASP A 125 3.74 1.45 16.29
C ASP A 125 2.82 1.55 15.06
N PRO A 126 3.34 1.26 13.86
CA PRO A 126 2.55 1.39 12.64
C PRO A 126 1.30 0.51 12.62
N ILE A 127 1.35 -0.66 13.24
CA ILE A 127 0.21 -1.56 13.29
C ILE A 127 -0.92 -0.93 14.10
N GLU A 128 -0.62 -0.43 15.29
CA GLU A 128 -1.59 0.24 16.14
C GLU A 128 -2.14 1.51 15.50
N VAL A 129 -1.27 2.30 14.88
CA VAL A 129 -1.66 3.54 14.20
C VAL A 129 -2.67 3.25 13.09
N LEU A 130 -2.37 2.29 12.22
CA LEU A 130 -3.26 1.96 11.11
C LEU A 130 -4.56 1.32 11.59
N GLN A 131 -4.50 0.40 12.55
CA GLN A 131 -5.73 -0.21 13.08
C GLN A 131 -6.65 0.84 13.70
N ARG A 132 -6.10 1.77 14.46
CA ARG A 132 -6.89 2.87 15.04
C ARG A 132 -7.51 3.74 13.95
N TYR A 133 -6.72 4.10 12.93
CA TYR A 133 -7.19 4.90 11.81
C TYR A 133 -8.35 4.22 11.07
N LEU A 134 -8.20 2.93 10.78
CA LEU A 134 -9.22 2.18 10.05
C LEU A 134 -10.49 1.97 10.88
N ARG A 135 -10.34 1.69 12.17
CA ARG A 135 -11.49 1.50 13.08
C ARG A 135 -12.29 2.79 13.25
N SER A 136 -11.61 3.93 13.25
CA SER A 136 -12.29 5.21 13.43
C SER A 136 -13.33 5.48 12.36
N GLY A 137 -12.98 5.14 11.11
CA GLY A 137 -13.86 5.41 9.98
C GLY A 137 -14.20 6.88 9.79
N GLU A 138 -13.39 7.78 10.36
CA GLU A 138 -13.69 9.21 10.37
C GLU A 138 -13.53 9.87 9.00
N THR A 139 -12.69 9.30 8.15
CA THR A 139 -12.44 9.84 6.81
C THR A 139 -12.96 8.88 5.75
N PRO A 140 -13.29 9.40 4.55
CA PRO A 140 -13.66 8.51 3.44
C PRO A 140 -12.60 7.48 3.12
N SER A 141 -11.32 7.84 3.18
CA SER A 141 -10.24 6.89 2.90
C SER A 141 -10.16 5.78 3.96
N ALA A 142 -10.35 6.10 5.24
CA ALA A 142 -10.39 5.06 6.27
C ALA A 142 -11.52 4.07 6.02
N ARG A 143 -12.70 4.56 5.68
CA ARG A 143 -13.86 3.72 5.37
C ARG A 143 -13.63 2.86 4.13
N GLU A 144 -13.03 3.43 3.10
CA GLU A 144 -12.72 2.72 1.87
C GLU A 144 -11.67 1.63 2.09
N LEU A 145 -10.58 1.98 2.76
CA LEU A 145 -9.47 1.05 2.95
C LEU A 145 -9.84 -0.14 3.84
N ARG A 146 -10.69 0.05 4.84
CA ARG A 146 -11.07 -1.04 5.74
C ARG A 146 -12.05 -2.04 5.14
N GLU A 147 -12.60 -1.76 3.96
CA GLU A 147 -13.52 -2.68 3.28
C GLU A 147 -12.81 -3.95 2.79
N LYS A 148 -11.51 -3.88 2.57
CA LYS A 148 -10.72 -5.00 2.07
C LYS A 148 -9.56 -5.30 3.01
N ALA A 149 -8.33 -5.31 2.52
CA ALA A 149 -7.19 -5.65 3.34
C ALA A 149 -6.07 -4.62 3.24
N LEU A 150 -5.22 -4.58 4.24
CA LEU A 150 -3.96 -3.83 4.24
C LEU A 150 -2.84 -4.74 4.71
N VAL A 151 -1.75 -4.75 3.95
CA VAL A 151 -0.55 -5.53 4.26
C VAL A 151 0.64 -4.58 4.26
N LEU A 152 1.43 -4.60 5.33
CA LEU A 152 2.60 -3.73 5.42
C LEU A 152 3.71 -4.20 4.48
N ILE A 153 4.35 -3.23 3.81
CA ILE A 153 5.52 -3.46 2.97
C ILE A 153 6.74 -2.65 3.44
N GLU A 154 6.54 -1.64 4.27
CA GLU A 154 7.56 -0.91 5.01
C GLU A 154 7.03 -0.55 6.40
N PRO A 155 7.87 -0.58 7.42
CA PRO A 155 9.29 -0.95 7.44
C PRO A 155 9.51 -2.43 7.17
N GLU A 156 10.74 -2.77 6.77
CA GLU A 156 11.08 -4.12 6.29
C GLU A 156 10.75 -5.24 7.29
N HIS A 157 10.94 -4.99 8.56
CA HIS A 157 10.67 -6.02 9.57
C HIS A 157 9.18 -6.35 9.73
N PHE A 158 8.30 -5.53 9.18
CA PHE A 158 6.86 -5.81 9.13
C PHE A 158 6.39 -6.27 7.74
N LEU A 159 7.30 -6.49 6.81
CA LEU A 159 6.94 -6.89 5.45
C LEU A 159 6.04 -8.13 5.47
N GLY A 160 4.85 -8.01 4.86
CA GLY A 160 3.89 -9.10 4.80
C GLY A 160 2.96 -9.21 5.99
N TYR A 161 3.07 -8.30 6.96
CA TYR A 161 2.15 -8.29 8.10
C TYR A 161 0.78 -7.78 7.69
N VAL A 162 -0.26 -8.55 7.95
CA VAL A 162 -1.65 -8.19 7.63
C VAL A 162 -2.19 -7.32 8.77
N VAL A 163 -2.30 -6.02 8.51
CA VAL A 163 -2.84 -5.06 9.47
C VAL A 163 -4.36 -5.17 9.56
N TRP A 164 -4.99 -5.39 8.43
CA TRP A 164 -6.44 -5.40 8.32
C TRP A 164 -6.89 -6.47 7.33
N PRO A 165 -7.92 -7.25 7.61
CA PRO A 165 -8.60 -7.28 8.91
C PRO A 165 -7.65 -7.73 10.02
N SER A 166 -8.01 -7.36 11.26
CA SER A 166 -7.16 -7.72 12.41
C SER A 166 -7.28 -9.22 12.69
N LEU A 167 -6.24 -9.97 12.31
CA LEU A 167 -6.20 -11.41 12.53
C LEU A 167 -5.83 -11.78 13.98
N ALA A 168 -5.40 -10.79 14.75
CA ALA A 168 -4.97 -10.99 16.13
C ALA A 168 -6.12 -10.95 17.13
N MET A 169 -7.35 -10.73 16.67
CA MET A 169 -8.51 -10.77 17.54
C MET A 169 -8.97 -12.22 17.67
N PRO A 170 -8.61 -12.91 18.73
CA PRO A 170 -9.31 -14.15 19.01
C PRO A 170 -10.78 -13.76 19.16
N ASN A 171 -11.65 -14.56 18.59
CA ASN A 171 -13.06 -14.39 18.76
C ASN A 171 -13.36 -14.26 20.25
N GLY A 172 -13.32 -13.06 20.71
CA GLY A 172 -13.79 -12.80 22.07
C GLY A 172 -15.23 -12.60 22.00
#